data_2d62386cd14b87cf47b8f3654cb4da2e
#
_entry.id   2d62386cd14b87cf47b8f3654cb4da2e
#
_cell.length_a   1.000
_cell.length_b   1.000
_cell.length_c   1.000
_cell.angle_alpha   90.00
_cell.angle_beta   90.00
_cell.angle_gamma   90.00
#
_symmetry.space_group_name_H-M   'P 1'
#
loop_
_entity.id
_entity.type
_entity.pdbx_description
1 polymer ?
#
loop_
_entity_poly.entity_id
_entity_poly.type
_entity_poly.pdbx_seq_one_letter_code
_entity_poly.pdbx_strand_id
1 'polypeptide(L)'
;MNKPVFSIVIPTFNSLELLRRALASALQQQGVAMEVIVTDDSTSTDIADYVASLGDERLRYFRNQPSLGAVKNWNSGLAKATGQYVILMHHDEAMSGDDYLQRVQRLMDGGADIVVSRVEVTIGDRVKPSHFTAAMKRFMLRHPSWLFFANAVGPCACLAFRRSQLQPFCDELRWLVDVEWYYRMLASRRVVYDPQLVVRSIHGHEGQITANLDIRSTFAADCPVVARRHPELSVRLMLWLYKAVVINAKK
;
A
#
# COMPACT_ATOMS: atom_id res chain seq x y z
N MET A 1 13.39 -0.32 25.38
CA MET A 1 13.09 0.52 24.18
C MET A 1 11.66 1.05 24.29
N ASN A 2 11.45 2.32 23.99
CA ASN A 2 10.10 2.87 23.95
C ASN A 2 9.31 2.18 22.83
N LYS A 3 8.03 1.89 23.07
CA LYS A 3 7.16 1.28 22.06
C LYS A 3 7.10 2.17 20.82
N PRO A 4 7.29 1.65 19.59
CA PRO A 4 7.24 2.47 18.39
C PRO A 4 5.84 3.07 18.19
N VAL A 5 5.81 4.31 17.70
CA VAL A 5 4.59 4.99 17.28
C VAL A 5 4.17 4.47 15.90
N PHE A 6 5.14 4.29 14.99
CA PHE A 6 4.90 3.77 13.65
C PHE A 6 5.54 2.42 13.42
N SER A 7 4.84 1.54 12.70
CA SER A 7 5.42 0.40 11.98
C SER A 7 5.34 0.66 10.49
N ILE A 8 6.49 0.74 9.82
CA ILE A 8 6.58 0.79 8.37
C ILE A 8 6.92 -0.63 7.91
N VAL A 9 5.98 -1.26 7.21
CA VAL A 9 6.14 -2.64 6.72
C VAL A 9 6.54 -2.58 5.26
N ILE A 10 7.70 -3.14 4.93
CA ILE A 10 8.26 -3.15 3.57
C ILE A 10 8.39 -4.60 3.09
N PRO A 11 7.38 -5.15 2.41
CA PRO A 11 7.52 -6.43 1.73
C PRO A 11 8.40 -6.27 0.49
N THR A 12 9.29 -7.23 0.28
CA THR A 12 10.24 -7.20 -0.85
C THR A 12 10.37 -8.55 -1.51
N PHE A 13 10.77 -8.53 -2.80
CA PHE A 13 11.07 -9.71 -3.60
C PHE A 13 12.07 -9.36 -4.71
N ASN A 14 13.25 -9.96 -4.68
CA ASN A 14 14.31 -9.89 -5.71
C ASN A 14 14.64 -8.48 -6.24
N SER A 15 14.48 -7.43 -5.43
CA SER A 15 14.72 -6.05 -5.87
C SER A 15 15.47 -5.23 -4.82
N LEU A 16 16.78 -5.46 -4.72
CA LEU A 16 17.65 -4.77 -3.76
C LEU A 16 17.68 -3.26 -4.01
N GLU A 17 17.77 -2.82 -5.27
CA GLU A 17 17.90 -1.40 -5.59
C GLU A 17 16.66 -0.59 -5.21
N LEU A 18 15.47 -1.13 -5.48
CA LEU A 18 14.22 -0.49 -5.06
C LEU A 18 14.10 -0.49 -3.54
N LEU A 19 14.44 -1.59 -2.87
CA LEU A 19 14.43 -1.66 -1.41
C LEU A 19 15.36 -0.63 -0.77
N ARG A 20 16.57 -0.40 -1.33
CA ARG A 20 17.50 0.64 -0.86
C ARG A 20 16.83 2.01 -0.80
N ARG A 21 16.07 2.38 -1.83
CA ARG A 21 15.35 3.65 -1.91
C ARG A 21 14.20 3.73 -0.91
N ALA A 22 13.42 2.66 -0.80
CA ALA A 22 12.33 2.56 0.16
C ALA A 22 12.84 2.69 1.60
N LEU A 23 13.87 1.92 1.96
CA LEU A 23 14.50 1.97 3.29
C LEU A 23 15.10 3.34 3.59
N ALA A 24 15.82 3.96 2.65
CA ALA A 24 16.35 5.30 2.83
C ALA A 24 15.24 6.30 3.16
N SER A 25 14.11 6.24 2.44
CA SER A 25 12.97 7.14 2.68
C SER A 25 12.29 6.92 4.03
N ALA A 26 12.26 5.68 4.52
CA ALA A 26 11.72 5.36 5.83
C ALA A 26 12.69 5.77 6.95
N LEU A 27 13.96 5.42 6.84
CA LEU A 27 14.95 5.66 7.89
C LEU A 27 15.34 7.14 8.05
N GLN A 28 15.13 7.98 7.02
CA GLN A 28 15.35 9.43 7.12
C GLN A 28 14.26 10.17 7.91
N GLN A 29 13.14 9.51 8.23
CA GLN A 29 12.04 10.16 8.98
C GLN A 29 12.49 10.56 10.38
N GLN A 30 12.16 11.80 10.77
CA GLN A 30 12.60 12.41 12.03
C GLN A 30 11.44 12.62 13.00
N GLY A 31 11.79 12.81 14.28
CA GLY A 31 10.88 13.28 15.33
C GLY A 31 9.78 12.32 15.76
N VAL A 32 9.82 11.05 15.32
CA VAL A 32 8.85 10.00 15.71
C VAL A 32 9.57 8.69 16.03
N ALA A 33 9.11 7.99 17.04
CA ALA A 33 9.58 6.64 17.33
C ALA A 33 8.98 5.67 16.30
N MET A 34 9.81 4.89 15.61
CA MET A 34 9.33 3.95 14.60
C MET A 34 10.13 2.66 14.59
N GLU A 35 9.54 1.62 14.03
CA GLU A 35 10.20 0.41 13.53
C GLU A 35 9.98 0.28 12.03
N VAL A 36 10.94 -0.31 11.34
CA VAL A 36 10.84 -0.69 9.93
C VAL A 36 10.96 -2.19 9.83
N ILE A 37 9.93 -2.84 9.30
CA ILE A 37 9.81 -4.29 9.19
C ILE A 37 9.99 -4.67 7.72
N VAL A 38 11.09 -5.32 7.40
CA VAL A 38 11.33 -5.89 6.06
C VAL A 38 10.91 -7.34 6.07
N THR A 39 9.96 -7.72 5.18
CA THR A 39 9.60 -9.12 4.94
C THR A 39 10.02 -9.52 3.54
N ASP A 40 10.95 -10.43 3.49
CA ASP A 40 11.68 -10.79 2.28
C ASP A 40 11.28 -12.16 1.76
N ASP A 41 10.75 -12.16 0.55
CA ASP A 41 10.32 -13.36 -0.19
C ASP A 41 11.34 -13.77 -1.27
N SER A 42 12.54 -13.15 -1.28
CA SER A 42 13.54 -13.28 -2.32
C SER A 42 14.22 -14.65 -2.34
N THR A 43 14.70 -15.01 -3.53
CA THR A 43 15.43 -16.25 -3.75
C THR A 43 16.90 -16.18 -3.33
N SER A 44 17.54 -14.98 -3.44
CA SER A 44 18.94 -14.74 -3.02
C SER A 44 19.04 -14.19 -1.58
N THR A 45 20.26 -14.07 -1.06
CA THR A 45 20.54 -13.46 0.27
C THR A 45 20.92 -11.98 0.20
N ASP A 46 21.01 -11.38 -0.98
CA ASP A 46 21.50 -10.02 -1.17
C ASP A 46 20.76 -8.98 -0.31
N ILE A 47 19.45 -9.16 -0.15
CA ILE A 47 18.61 -8.30 0.68
C ILE A 47 18.92 -8.52 2.16
N ALA A 48 19.10 -9.77 2.61
CA ALA A 48 19.47 -10.08 3.98
C ALA A 48 20.81 -9.45 4.35
N ASP A 49 21.81 -9.63 3.49
CA ASP A 49 23.18 -9.11 3.67
C ASP A 49 23.17 -7.58 3.71
N TYR A 50 22.41 -6.95 2.82
CA TYR A 50 22.29 -5.50 2.80
C TYR A 50 21.61 -4.96 4.07
N VAL A 51 20.47 -5.53 4.49
CA VAL A 51 19.76 -5.06 5.68
C VAL A 51 20.62 -5.24 6.93
N ALA A 52 21.35 -6.36 7.03
CA ALA A 52 22.31 -6.59 8.13
C ALA A 52 23.44 -5.56 8.15
N SER A 53 23.93 -5.14 6.97
CA SER A 53 25.02 -4.16 6.85
C SER A 53 24.65 -2.74 7.32
N LEU A 54 23.35 -2.40 7.39
CA LEU A 54 22.88 -1.09 7.83
C LEU A 54 23.06 -0.84 9.33
N GLY A 55 23.04 -1.89 10.16
CA GLY A 55 23.23 -1.79 11.60
C GLY A 55 22.23 -0.87 12.33
N ASP A 56 21.07 -0.58 11.75
CA ASP A 56 20.06 0.32 12.33
C ASP A 56 19.11 -0.48 13.25
N GLU A 57 19.07 -0.13 14.53
CA GLU A 57 18.26 -0.83 15.55
C GLU A 57 16.73 -0.74 15.30
N ARG A 58 16.29 0.20 14.47
CA ARG A 58 14.88 0.33 14.07
C ARG A 58 14.46 -0.73 13.06
N LEU A 59 15.42 -1.39 12.38
CA LEU A 59 15.19 -2.40 11.36
C LEU A 59 14.92 -3.78 11.98
N ARG A 60 13.87 -4.42 11.49
CA ARG A 60 13.53 -5.82 11.80
C ARG A 60 13.37 -6.56 10.47
N TYR A 61 14.23 -7.55 10.24
CA TYR A 61 14.24 -8.34 9.02
C TYR A 61 13.67 -9.74 9.25
N PHE A 62 12.83 -10.18 8.32
CA PHE A 62 12.23 -11.53 8.32
C PHE A 62 12.24 -12.09 6.90
N ARG A 63 12.92 -13.21 6.73
CA ARG A 63 12.94 -13.95 5.47
C ARG A 63 11.91 -15.06 5.49
N ASN A 64 11.13 -15.17 4.42
CA ASN A 64 10.20 -16.27 4.21
C ASN A 64 10.91 -17.43 3.51
N GLN A 65 10.83 -18.62 4.09
CA GLN A 65 11.36 -19.85 3.51
C GLN A 65 10.40 -21.00 3.82
N PRO A 66 9.71 -21.55 2.81
CA PRO A 66 9.71 -21.14 1.40
C PRO A 66 9.06 -19.78 1.16
N SER A 67 9.22 -19.22 -0.07
CA SER A 67 8.52 -18.02 -0.52
C SER A 67 7.01 -18.19 -0.39
N LEU A 68 6.34 -17.13 0.11
CA LEU A 68 4.89 -17.13 0.37
C LEU A 68 4.07 -16.59 -0.80
N GLY A 69 4.71 -15.83 -1.69
CA GLY A 69 4.05 -14.99 -2.69
C GLY A 69 3.55 -13.65 -2.12
N ALA A 70 3.28 -12.71 -3.02
CA ALA A 70 3.12 -11.29 -2.69
C ALA A 70 2.13 -11.03 -1.53
N VAL A 71 0.86 -11.41 -1.68
CA VAL A 71 -0.19 -11.06 -0.70
C VAL A 71 0.05 -11.71 0.67
N LYS A 72 0.55 -12.94 0.70
CA LYS A 72 0.88 -13.60 1.96
C LYS A 72 2.12 -12.99 2.62
N ASN A 73 3.10 -12.53 1.82
CA ASN A 73 4.25 -11.77 2.32
C ASN A 73 3.79 -10.45 2.95
N TRP A 74 2.88 -9.70 2.32
CA TRP A 74 2.29 -8.47 2.89
C TRP A 74 1.60 -8.74 4.22
N ASN A 75 0.75 -9.76 4.27
CA ASN A 75 0.04 -10.16 5.48
C ASN A 75 1.01 -10.62 6.59
N SER A 76 2.07 -11.36 6.23
CA SER A 76 3.12 -11.76 7.17
C SER A 76 3.82 -10.55 7.80
N GLY A 77 4.14 -9.53 7.00
CA GLY A 77 4.74 -8.29 7.48
C GLY A 77 3.80 -7.50 8.38
N LEU A 78 2.56 -7.30 7.96
CA LEU A 78 1.55 -6.60 8.74
C LEU A 78 1.31 -7.24 10.12
N ALA A 79 1.33 -8.57 10.20
CA ALA A 79 1.17 -9.30 11.46
C ALA A 79 2.32 -9.04 12.46
N LYS A 80 3.48 -8.58 12.00
CA LYS A 80 4.66 -8.27 12.83
C LYS A 80 4.68 -6.83 13.35
N ALA A 81 3.76 -5.97 12.89
CA ALA A 81 3.67 -4.58 13.29
C ALA A 81 3.31 -4.44 14.77
N THR A 82 4.09 -3.64 15.52
CA THR A 82 3.87 -3.38 16.95
C THR A 82 3.52 -1.92 17.25
N GLY A 83 3.78 -1.00 16.31
CA GLY A 83 3.49 0.41 16.43
C GLY A 83 2.00 0.73 16.57
N GLN A 84 1.70 1.93 17.04
CA GLN A 84 0.33 2.42 17.15
C GLN A 84 -0.30 2.64 15.77
N TYR A 85 0.49 3.14 14.82
CA TYR A 85 0.11 3.40 13.43
C TYR A 85 0.91 2.51 12.50
N VAL A 86 0.32 2.12 11.38
CA VAL A 86 0.93 1.21 10.40
C VAL A 86 0.85 1.82 9.00
N ILE A 87 1.91 1.64 8.25
CA ILE A 87 1.99 1.91 6.81
C ILE A 87 2.57 0.67 6.15
N LEU A 88 1.87 0.12 5.16
CA LEU A 88 2.44 -0.87 4.25
C LEU A 88 3.04 -0.11 3.05
N MET A 89 4.33 -0.20 2.86
CA MET A 89 5.07 0.48 1.79
C MET A 89 5.82 -0.56 0.97
N HIS A 90 5.42 -0.79 -0.27
CA HIS A 90 6.14 -1.71 -1.15
C HIS A 90 7.54 -1.16 -1.47
N HIS A 91 8.43 -2.04 -1.90
CA HIS A 91 9.83 -1.66 -2.15
C HIS A 91 10.01 -0.65 -3.31
N ASP A 92 9.01 -0.46 -4.16
CA ASP A 92 8.98 0.54 -5.25
C ASP A 92 8.32 1.87 -4.85
N GLU A 93 8.01 2.04 -3.56
CA GLU A 93 7.38 3.23 -2.98
C GLU A 93 8.35 3.94 -2.03
N ALA A 94 8.18 5.25 -1.88
CA ALA A 94 9.01 6.06 -0.98
C ALA A 94 8.22 7.25 -0.42
N MET A 95 8.44 7.59 0.85
CA MET A 95 7.90 8.80 1.48
C MET A 95 8.70 10.02 1.02
N SER A 96 8.03 11.15 0.75
CA SER A 96 8.68 12.42 0.44
C SER A 96 8.88 13.27 1.69
N GLY A 97 10.10 13.82 1.84
CA GLY A 97 10.47 14.62 3.02
C GLY A 97 10.84 13.76 4.22
N ASP A 98 11.33 14.38 5.26
CA ASP A 98 11.75 13.77 6.51
C ASP A 98 10.76 13.98 7.67
N ASP A 99 9.71 14.77 7.45
CA ASP A 99 8.64 15.09 8.40
C ASP A 99 7.29 14.40 8.09
N TYR A 100 7.28 13.50 7.09
CA TYR A 100 6.05 12.82 6.64
C TYR A 100 5.33 12.11 7.79
N LEU A 101 6.04 11.33 8.61
CA LEU A 101 5.45 10.61 9.74
C LEU A 101 4.97 11.54 10.84
N GLN A 102 5.68 12.63 11.14
CA GLN A 102 5.22 13.64 12.11
C GLN A 102 3.89 14.26 11.69
N ARG A 103 3.74 14.52 10.40
CA ARG A 103 2.50 15.09 9.86
C ARG A 103 1.35 14.08 9.91
N VAL A 104 1.60 12.81 9.54
CA VAL A 104 0.63 11.72 9.72
C VAL A 104 0.22 11.61 11.17
N GLN A 105 1.17 11.61 12.11
CA GLN A 105 0.89 11.52 13.54
C GLN A 105 -0.03 12.64 14.01
N ARG A 106 0.25 13.91 13.65
CA ARG A 106 -0.61 15.04 14.02
C ARG A 106 -2.06 14.87 13.55
N LEU A 107 -2.26 14.34 12.34
CA LEU A 107 -3.61 14.08 11.81
C LEU A 107 -4.31 12.93 12.55
N MET A 108 -3.56 11.86 12.87
CA MET A 108 -4.05 10.73 13.66
C MET A 108 -4.42 11.14 15.10
N ASP A 109 -3.58 11.94 15.75
CA ASP A 109 -3.82 12.47 17.11
C ASP A 109 -5.00 13.45 17.11
N GLY A 110 -5.22 14.17 15.99
CA GLY A 110 -6.41 14.98 15.72
C GLY A 110 -7.70 14.18 15.48
N GLY A 111 -7.66 12.86 15.67
CA GLY A 111 -8.80 11.94 15.64
C GLY A 111 -9.05 11.28 14.30
N ALA A 112 -8.15 11.35 13.30
CA ALA A 112 -8.25 10.53 12.13
C ALA A 112 -8.05 9.05 12.48
N ASP A 113 -8.81 8.16 11.86
CA ASP A 113 -8.59 6.71 11.90
C ASP A 113 -7.63 6.29 10.81
N ILE A 114 -7.72 6.98 9.66
CA ILE A 114 -6.93 6.74 8.46
C ILE A 114 -6.51 8.08 7.87
N VAL A 115 -5.25 8.16 7.47
CA VAL A 115 -4.70 9.27 6.69
C VAL A 115 -4.35 8.75 5.31
N VAL A 116 -4.83 9.44 4.26
CA VAL A 116 -4.53 9.13 2.86
C VAL A 116 -3.67 10.25 2.27
N SER A 117 -2.57 9.85 1.65
CA SER A 117 -1.62 10.75 1.00
C SER A 117 -1.88 10.91 -0.49
N ARG A 118 -1.26 11.90 -1.09
CA ARG A 118 -1.14 12.02 -2.55
C ARG A 118 -0.04 11.09 -3.05
N VAL A 119 -0.25 10.50 -4.22
CA VAL A 119 0.80 9.75 -4.93
C VAL A 119 1.38 10.57 -6.07
N GLU A 120 2.68 10.46 -6.27
CA GLU A 120 3.42 10.83 -7.47
C GLU A 120 3.97 9.56 -8.11
N VAL A 121 3.43 9.20 -9.28
CA VAL A 121 3.90 8.03 -10.04
C VAL A 121 4.97 8.47 -11.02
N THR A 122 6.12 7.79 -10.99
CA THR A 122 7.23 8.02 -11.92
C THR A 122 7.38 6.82 -12.86
N ILE A 123 7.51 7.07 -14.17
CA ILE A 123 7.83 6.07 -15.19
C ILE A 123 9.04 6.57 -15.95
N GLY A 124 10.20 5.92 -15.78
CA GLY A 124 11.48 6.48 -16.18
C GLY A 124 11.69 7.85 -15.52
N ASP A 125 12.00 8.88 -16.29
CA ASP A 125 12.23 10.25 -15.78
C ASP A 125 10.96 11.11 -15.75
N ARG A 126 9.78 10.54 -16.05
CA ARG A 126 8.53 11.31 -16.16
C ARG A 126 7.62 11.09 -14.97
N VAL A 127 7.18 12.18 -14.36
CA VAL A 127 6.11 12.14 -13.36
C VAL A 127 4.76 12.11 -14.08
N LYS A 128 3.97 11.07 -13.83
CA LYS A 128 2.64 10.91 -14.38
C LYS A 128 1.64 11.79 -13.63
N PRO A 129 0.84 12.63 -14.32
CA PRO A 129 -0.17 13.43 -13.66
C PRO A 129 -1.24 12.57 -12.99
N SER A 130 -1.73 13.01 -11.83
CA SER A 130 -2.87 12.37 -11.18
C SER A 130 -4.14 12.57 -12.02
N HIS A 131 -4.91 11.50 -12.21
CA HIS A 131 -6.23 11.56 -12.85
C HIS A 131 -7.34 12.08 -11.94
N PHE A 132 -7.06 12.23 -10.63
CA PHE A 132 -8.05 12.62 -9.63
C PHE A 132 -7.74 14.00 -9.07
N THR A 133 -8.73 14.88 -9.07
CA THR A 133 -8.68 16.10 -8.27
C THR A 133 -8.82 15.79 -6.78
N ALA A 134 -8.40 16.71 -5.91
CA ALA A 134 -8.56 16.52 -4.47
C ALA A 134 -10.04 16.35 -4.05
N ALA A 135 -10.97 17.02 -4.73
CA ALA A 135 -12.40 16.88 -4.48
C ALA A 135 -12.92 15.48 -4.85
N MET A 136 -12.51 14.96 -6.03
CA MET A 136 -12.87 13.60 -6.44
C MET A 136 -12.31 12.56 -5.46
N LYS A 137 -11.06 12.69 -5.04
CA LYS A 137 -10.48 11.78 -4.03
C LYS A 137 -11.30 11.81 -2.74
N ARG A 138 -11.57 12.99 -2.18
CA ARG A 138 -12.37 13.10 -0.94
C ARG A 138 -13.76 12.47 -1.08
N PHE A 139 -14.40 12.63 -2.25
CA PHE A 139 -15.69 11.98 -2.53
C PHE A 139 -15.57 10.45 -2.51
N MET A 140 -14.61 9.89 -3.26
CA MET A 140 -14.43 8.43 -3.37
C MET A 140 -14.01 7.80 -2.04
N LEU A 141 -13.20 8.49 -1.24
CA LEU A 141 -12.80 8.03 0.10
C LEU A 141 -13.99 8.01 1.09
N ARG A 142 -14.99 8.87 0.90
CA ARG A 142 -16.25 8.85 1.68
C ARG A 142 -17.25 7.80 1.18
N HIS A 143 -17.11 7.36 -0.07
CA HIS A 143 -17.94 6.37 -0.74
C HIS A 143 -17.08 5.23 -1.28
N PRO A 144 -16.51 4.36 -0.41
CA PRO A 144 -15.43 3.43 -0.78
C PRO A 144 -15.80 2.44 -1.89
N SER A 145 -17.07 2.17 -2.14
CA SER A 145 -17.51 1.33 -3.27
C SER A 145 -16.99 1.85 -4.63
N TRP A 146 -16.80 3.18 -4.77
CA TRP A 146 -16.24 3.79 -5.99
C TRP A 146 -14.80 3.34 -6.27
N LEU A 147 -14.08 2.84 -5.27
CA LEU A 147 -12.72 2.33 -5.46
C LEU A 147 -12.68 1.11 -6.39
N PHE A 148 -13.77 0.33 -6.44
CA PHE A 148 -13.89 -0.77 -7.40
C PHE A 148 -14.05 -0.31 -8.86
N PHE A 149 -14.44 0.95 -9.08
CA PHE A 149 -14.44 1.57 -10.41
C PHE A 149 -13.08 2.21 -10.72
N ALA A 150 -12.47 2.89 -9.74
CA ALA A 150 -11.16 3.50 -9.94
C ALA A 150 -10.42 3.65 -8.59
N ASN A 151 -9.18 3.14 -8.52
CA ASN A 151 -8.36 3.26 -7.32
C ASN A 151 -7.92 4.72 -7.08
N ALA A 152 -8.68 5.44 -6.26
CA ALA A 152 -8.39 6.83 -5.89
C ALA A 152 -7.41 6.93 -4.70
N VAL A 153 -7.11 5.85 -3.99
CA VAL A 153 -6.09 5.83 -2.93
C VAL A 153 -4.71 5.92 -3.55
N GLY A 154 -4.43 5.04 -4.50
CA GLY A 154 -3.10 4.84 -5.07
C GLY A 154 -2.44 3.59 -4.52
N PRO A 155 -1.11 3.54 -4.40
CA PRO A 155 -0.37 2.45 -3.79
C PRO A 155 -0.58 2.37 -2.26
N CYS A 156 -0.20 1.23 -1.65
CA CYS A 156 -0.48 0.95 -0.24
C CYS A 156 0.17 1.93 0.73
N ALA A 157 1.35 2.46 0.41
CA ALA A 157 2.01 3.47 1.26
C ALA A 157 1.22 4.78 1.37
N CYS A 158 0.26 5.03 0.47
CA CYS A 158 -0.62 6.18 0.60
C CYS A 158 -1.60 6.08 1.78
N LEU A 159 -1.73 4.93 2.43
CA LEU A 159 -2.68 4.69 3.51
C LEU A 159 -1.94 4.43 4.82
N ALA A 160 -2.01 5.38 5.74
CA ALA A 160 -1.60 5.19 7.13
C ALA A 160 -2.84 4.95 8.00
N PHE A 161 -2.79 3.96 8.91
CA PHE A 161 -3.95 3.55 9.71
C PHE A 161 -3.58 3.13 11.14
N ARG A 162 -4.56 3.12 12.04
CA ARG A 162 -4.39 2.61 13.40
C ARG A 162 -4.21 1.10 13.39
N ARG A 163 -3.17 0.57 14.06
CA ARG A 163 -2.93 -0.87 14.15
C ARG A 163 -4.13 -1.67 14.69
N SER A 164 -4.92 -1.08 15.58
CA SER A 164 -6.15 -1.70 16.09
C SER A 164 -7.21 -1.97 15.02
N GLN A 165 -7.07 -1.35 13.84
CA GLN A 165 -7.98 -1.50 12.70
C GLN A 165 -7.39 -2.36 11.59
N LEU A 166 -6.21 -2.95 11.81
CA LEU A 166 -5.52 -3.78 10.83
C LEU A 166 -6.39 -4.96 10.41
N GLN A 167 -6.54 -5.13 9.10
CA GLN A 167 -7.19 -6.27 8.48
C GLN A 167 -6.24 -6.89 7.45
N PRO A 168 -6.20 -8.21 7.29
CA PRO A 168 -5.37 -8.84 6.28
C PRO A 168 -5.93 -8.60 4.87
N PHE A 169 -5.06 -8.60 3.88
CA PHE A 169 -5.44 -8.68 2.47
C PHE A 169 -6.06 -10.04 2.15
N CYS A 170 -6.98 -10.07 1.19
CA CYS A 170 -7.56 -11.31 0.67
C CYS A 170 -6.57 -11.96 -0.31
N ASP A 171 -6.04 -13.12 0.04
CA ASP A 171 -5.03 -13.84 -0.78
C ASP A 171 -5.64 -14.65 -1.95
N GLU A 172 -6.97 -14.69 -2.05
CA GLU A 172 -7.67 -15.21 -3.22
C GLU A 172 -7.67 -14.23 -4.41
N LEU A 173 -7.42 -12.91 -4.16
CA LEU A 173 -7.44 -11.86 -5.17
C LEU A 173 -6.06 -11.61 -5.76
N ARG A 174 -6.02 -11.10 -7.01
CA ARG A 174 -4.80 -10.75 -7.72
C ARG A 174 -4.79 -9.34 -8.30
N TRP A 175 -5.90 -8.88 -8.88
CA TRP A 175 -6.05 -7.54 -9.46
C TRP A 175 -6.77 -6.57 -8.52
N LEU A 176 -7.84 -7.04 -7.87
CA LEU A 176 -8.67 -6.22 -6.97
C LEU A 176 -8.18 -6.25 -5.52
N VAL A 177 -6.99 -6.76 -5.24
CA VAL A 177 -6.42 -6.93 -3.89
C VAL A 177 -6.45 -5.64 -3.08
N ASP A 178 -5.85 -4.57 -3.64
CA ASP A 178 -5.70 -3.29 -2.95
C ASP A 178 -7.05 -2.60 -2.75
N VAL A 179 -7.87 -2.55 -3.80
CA VAL A 179 -9.16 -1.85 -3.73
C VAL A 179 -10.15 -2.56 -2.82
N GLU A 180 -10.13 -3.89 -2.76
CA GLU A 180 -10.94 -4.68 -1.80
C GLU A 180 -10.50 -4.38 -0.36
N TRP A 181 -9.19 -4.35 -0.13
CA TRP A 181 -8.64 -4.02 1.16
C TRP A 181 -8.98 -2.58 1.56
N TYR A 182 -8.81 -1.59 0.67
CA TYR A 182 -9.19 -0.20 0.92
C TYR A 182 -10.68 -0.07 1.21
N TYR A 183 -11.54 -0.76 0.47
CA TYR A 183 -12.98 -0.75 0.72
C TYR A 183 -13.29 -1.12 2.18
N ARG A 184 -12.71 -2.21 2.69
CA ARG A 184 -12.88 -2.64 4.09
C ARG A 184 -12.23 -1.68 5.08
N MET A 185 -11.04 -1.20 4.76
CA MET A 185 -10.31 -0.29 5.65
C MET A 185 -10.98 1.07 5.80
N LEU A 186 -11.61 1.60 4.76
CA LEU A 186 -12.23 2.93 4.78
C LEU A 186 -13.66 2.90 5.33
N ALA A 187 -14.31 1.73 5.37
CA ALA A 187 -15.70 1.61 5.80
C ALA A 187 -15.91 2.11 7.24
N SER A 188 -16.86 3.06 7.40
CA SER A 188 -17.26 3.63 8.70
C SER A 188 -16.13 4.24 9.53
N ARG A 189 -15.08 4.78 8.87
CA ARG A 189 -13.93 5.39 9.55
C ARG A 189 -13.77 6.87 9.21
N ARG A 190 -13.15 7.61 10.12
CA ARG A 190 -12.77 9.01 9.89
C ARG A 190 -11.51 9.06 9.05
N VAL A 191 -11.69 9.27 7.74
CA VAL A 191 -10.62 9.33 6.75
C VAL A 191 -10.25 10.80 6.48
N VAL A 192 -8.96 11.11 6.56
CA VAL A 192 -8.40 12.42 6.21
C VAL A 192 -7.50 12.26 4.99
N TYR A 193 -7.78 13.01 3.91
CA TYR A 193 -6.90 13.12 2.76
C TYR A 193 -6.07 14.40 2.86
N ASP A 194 -4.76 14.26 2.92
CA ASP A 194 -3.82 15.38 2.91
C ASP A 194 -2.97 15.37 1.63
N PRO A 195 -3.20 16.31 0.69
CA PRO A 195 -2.47 16.38 -0.57
C PRO A 195 -1.01 16.86 -0.42
N GLN A 196 -0.61 17.35 0.75
CA GLN A 196 0.77 17.76 1.01
C GLN A 196 1.64 16.59 1.48
N LEU A 197 1.03 15.52 1.99
CA LEU A 197 1.72 14.24 2.18
C LEU A 197 1.88 13.57 0.84
N VAL A 198 3.12 13.24 0.47
CA VAL A 198 3.42 12.68 -0.85
C VAL A 198 4.14 11.36 -0.70
N VAL A 199 3.62 10.36 -1.37
CA VAL A 199 4.29 9.07 -1.63
C VAL A 199 4.72 9.06 -3.09
N ARG A 200 5.97 8.71 -3.36
CA ARG A 200 6.49 8.45 -4.71
C ARG A 200 6.43 6.97 -4.99
N SER A 201 5.94 6.59 -6.17
CA SER A 201 5.87 5.21 -6.62
C SER A 201 6.50 5.09 -8.00
N ILE A 202 7.39 4.10 -8.17
CA ILE A 202 8.11 3.86 -9.42
C ILE A 202 7.39 2.75 -10.16
N HIS A 203 6.98 3.04 -11.39
CA HIS A 203 6.32 2.08 -12.26
C HIS A 203 7.20 1.76 -13.49
N GLY A 204 6.90 0.63 -14.14
CA GLY A 204 7.61 0.20 -15.36
C GLY A 204 8.96 -0.46 -15.09
N HIS A 205 9.23 -0.90 -13.87
CA HIS A 205 10.42 -1.67 -13.51
C HIS A 205 10.20 -3.19 -13.70
N GLU A 206 11.27 -3.95 -13.81
CA GLU A 206 11.24 -5.40 -13.77
C GLU A 206 10.71 -5.89 -12.40
N GLY A 207 9.85 -6.90 -12.39
CA GLY A 207 9.25 -7.42 -11.16
C GLY A 207 7.98 -6.71 -10.71
N GLN A 208 7.51 -5.67 -11.41
CA GLN A 208 6.20 -5.09 -11.14
C GLN A 208 5.09 -6.13 -11.33
N ILE A 209 4.36 -6.45 -10.26
CA ILE A 209 3.35 -7.54 -10.24
C ILE A 209 2.32 -7.35 -11.38
N THR A 210 1.89 -6.12 -11.59
CA THR A 210 0.85 -5.79 -12.58
C THR A 210 1.32 -5.86 -14.03
N ALA A 211 2.63 -5.83 -14.30
CA ALA A 211 3.16 -5.87 -15.66
C ALA A 211 2.93 -7.22 -16.36
N ASN A 212 2.84 -8.29 -15.58
CA ASN A 212 2.69 -9.66 -16.08
C ASN A 212 1.26 -10.21 -15.94
N LEU A 213 0.28 -9.37 -15.53
CA LEU A 213 -1.10 -9.79 -15.38
C LEU A 213 -1.91 -9.52 -16.65
N ASP A 214 -2.60 -10.55 -17.15
CA ASP A 214 -3.76 -10.31 -18.03
C ASP A 214 -4.91 -9.75 -17.18
N ILE A 215 -5.07 -8.42 -17.24
CA ILE A 215 -6.05 -7.70 -16.42
C ILE A 215 -7.47 -8.22 -16.67
N ARG A 216 -7.80 -8.62 -17.91
CA ARG A 216 -9.16 -9.07 -18.26
C ARG A 216 -9.50 -10.39 -17.58
N SER A 217 -8.65 -11.39 -17.72
CA SER A 217 -8.86 -12.71 -17.10
C SER A 217 -8.77 -12.64 -15.58
N THR A 218 -7.81 -11.87 -15.07
CA THR A 218 -7.62 -11.71 -13.63
C THR A 218 -8.81 -10.98 -12.98
N PHE A 219 -9.30 -9.90 -13.59
CA PHE A 219 -10.52 -9.22 -13.12
C PHE A 219 -11.73 -10.14 -13.16
N ALA A 220 -11.88 -10.96 -14.22
CA ALA A 220 -12.98 -11.91 -14.32
C ALA A 220 -12.93 -12.99 -13.22
N ALA A 221 -11.73 -13.40 -12.81
CA ALA A 221 -11.54 -14.34 -11.70
C ALA A 221 -11.80 -13.70 -10.33
N ASP A 222 -11.41 -12.44 -10.13
CA ASP A 222 -11.57 -11.73 -8.86
C ASP A 222 -13.02 -11.31 -8.59
N CYS A 223 -13.81 -10.95 -9.63
CA CYS A 223 -15.16 -10.46 -9.46
C CYS A 223 -16.10 -11.38 -8.63
N PRO A 224 -16.15 -12.71 -8.83
CA PRO A 224 -16.96 -13.60 -8.02
C PRO A 224 -16.53 -13.61 -6.55
N VAL A 225 -15.22 -13.52 -6.29
CA VAL A 225 -14.66 -13.47 -4.92
C VAL A 225 -15.12 -12.21 -4.22
N VAL A 226 -14.96 -11.05 -4.87
CA VAL A 226 -15.42 -9.76 -4.33
C VAL A 226 -16.93 -9.75 -4.13
N ALA A 227 -17.73 -10.22 -5.12
CA ALA A 227 -19.18 -10.22 -5.02
C ALA A 227 -19.74 -11.16 -3.91
N ARG A 228 -19.01 -12.23 -3.59
CA ARG A 228 -19.33 -13.13 -2.47
C ARG A 228 -19.04 -12.47 -1.11
N ARG A 229 -17.91 -11.75 -1.03
CA ARG A 229 -17.47 -11.08 0.20
C ARG A 229 -18.23 -9.79 0.48
N HIS A 230 -18.65 -9.10 -0.57
CA HIS A 230 -19.30 -7.77 -0.55
C HIS A 230 -20.55 -7.81 -1.44
N PRO A 231 -21.70 -8.34 -0.91
CA PRO A 231 -22.93 -8.52 -1.69
C PRO A 231 -23.68 -7.20 -1.97
N GLU A 232 -23.20 -6.05 -1.47
CA GLU A 232 -23.85 -4.76 -1.58
C GLU A 232 -24.02 -4.35 -3.05
N LEU A 233 -25.20 -3.80 -3.38
CA LEU A 233 -25.53 -3.37 -4.73
C LEU A 233 -24.55 -2.32 -5.28
N SER A 234 -24.05 -1.43 -4.41
CA SER A 234 -23.07 -0.41 -4.77
C SER A 234 -21.76 -1.01 -5.27
N VAL A 235 -21.25 -2.08 -4.62
CA VAL A 235 -20.03 -2.79 -5.06
C VAL A 235 -20.27 -3.47 -6.41
N ARG A 236 -21.39 -4.19 -6.54
CA ARG A 236 -21.75 -4.87 -7.79
C ARG A 236 -21.88 -3.90 -8.96
N LEU A 237 -22.48 -2.73 -8.72
CA LEU A 237 -22.61 -1.67 -9.73
C LEU A 237 -21.25 -1.15 -10.17
N MET A 238 -20.32 -0.89 -9.23
CA MET A 238 -19.00 -0.39 -9.57
C MET A 238 -18.16 -1.43 -10.32
N LEU A 239 -18.23 -2.70 -9.96
CA LEU A 239 -17.58 -3.78 -10.72
C LEU A 239 -18.14 -3.89 -12.14
N TRP A 240 -19.47 -3.76 -12.29
CA TRP A 240 -20.10 -3.75 -13.61
C TRP A 240 -19.66 -2.55 -14.45
N LEU A 241 -19.63 -1.34 -13.88
CA LEU A 241 -19.15 -0.12 -14.54
C LEU A 241 -17.69 -0.27 -14.96
N TYR A 242 -16.81 -0.79 -14.10
CA TYR A 242 -15.40 -1.03 -14.43
C TYR A 242 -15.29 -1.98 -15.63
N LYS A 243 -16.02 -3.09 -15.61
CA LYS A 243 -16.07 -4.04 -16.72
C LYS A 243 -16.51 -3.37 -18.03
N ALA A 244 -17.60 -2.61 -17.97
CA ALA A 244 -18.19 -1.97 -19.15
C ALA A 244 -17.27 -0.89 -19.76
N VAL A 245 -16.69 -0.04 -18.90
CA VAL A 245 -15.93 1.15 -19.33
C VAL A 245 -14.45 0.86 -19.54
N VAL A 246 -13.82 0.12 -18.63
CA VAL A 246 -12.34 -0.06 -18.64
C VAL A 246 -11.92 -1.35 -19.33
N ILE A 247 -12.56 -2.46 -18.98
CA ILE A 247 -12.15 -3.78 -19.52
C ILE A 247 -12.57 -3.93 -20.97
N ASN A 248 -13.77 -3.50 -21.34
CA ASN A 248 -14.28 -3.64 -22.70
C ASN A 248 -13.75 -2.58 -23.68
N ALA A 249 -13.33 -1.40 -23.19
CA ALA A 249 -12.74 -0.35 -24.04
C ALA A 249 -11.30 -0.63 -24.49
N LYS A 250 -10.61 -1.60 -23.86
CA LYS A 250 -9.26 -2.05 -24.26
C LYS A 250 -9.30 -3.19 -25.27
N LYS A 251 -10.28 -3.13 -26.21
CA LYS A 251 -10.33 -4.02 -27.39
C LYS A 251 -9.36 -3.58 -28.46
#